data_8d4ec4a9b751dadd5d141fd40e5703e2
#
_entry.id   8d4ec4a9b751dadd5d141fd40e5703e2
#
_cell.length_a   1.000
_cell.length_b   1.000
_cell.length_c   1.000
_cell.angle_alpha   90.00
_cell.angle_beta   90.00
_cell.angle_gamma   90.00
#
_symmetry.space_group_name_H-M   'P 1'
#
loop_
_entity.id
_entity.type
_entity.pdbx_description
1 polymer ?
#
loop_
_entity_poly.entity_id
_entity_poly.type
_entity_poly.pdbx_seq_one_letter_code
_entity_poly.pdbx_strand_id
1 'polypeptide(L)'
;MKKMKKLLALLLAVVMVVGFAACSSKKGDGGTTKAASSAKGEISVFYYTFSDAYISTVRSSMDKILKDGGYTYNDYDANGNQTTQTEQVQTALAKGSSMLIVNVVDTGSNDAAQNIINLAKAKNVPVIFFNRSVDQSVIESYEKCVFVGTDYEQAGHMQGQMIGEYLVNNYDKLDLNGDGKISYVMFKGQEGNMEAIARTKYGVEDANKVLEKAGKSDLEFYDAANKNKYLVDQDGLWSSAAATNYMSTALAQYTESNKNMIELVIANNDEMALGAVSALQ
;
A
#
# COMPACT_ATOMS: atom_id res chain seq x y z
N MET A 1 11.84 -44.83 43.42
CA MET A 1 11.76 -43.61 42.56
C MET A 1 13.12 -42.93 42.25
N LYS A 2 14.05 -42.78 43.19
CA LYS A 2 15.39 -42.14 42.91
C LYS A 2 16.29 -42.96 41.98
N LYS A 3 16.25 -44.29 41.96
CA LYS A 3 17.06 -45.15 41.08
C LYS A 3 16.58 -45.16 39.62
N MET A 4 15.28 -44.99 39.39
CA MET A 4 14.69 -44.95 38.05
C MET A 4 14.99 -43.64 37.30
N LYS A 5 15.10 -42.55 38.02
CA LYS A 5 15.48 -41.21 37.44
C LYS A 5 16.95 -41.15 37.02
N LYS A 6 17.84 -41.91 37.70
CA LYS A 6 19.26 -41.99 37.29
C LYS A 6 19.47 -42.90 36.07
N LEU A 7 18.64 -43.95 35.89
CA LEU A 7 18.69 -44.82 34.71
C LEU A 7 18.19 -44.09 33.45
N LEU A 8 17.17 -43.23 33.58
CA LEU A 8 16.61 -42.44 32.48
C LEU A 8 17.61 -41.36 32.02
N ALA A 9 18.33 -40.73 32.97
CA ALA A 9 19.36 -39.73 32.65
C ALA A 9 20.60 -40.36 31.94
N LEU A 10 20.94 -41.62 32.25
CA LEU A 10 22.03 -42.33 31.60
C LEU A 10 21.65 -42.76 30.17
N LEU A 11 20.39 -43.13 29.92
CA LEU A 11 19.91 -43.51 28.59
C LEU A 11 19.87 -42.29 27.64
N LEU A 12 19.52 -41.09 28.14
CA LEU A 12 19.55 -39.85 27.32
C LEU A 12 20.99 -39.42 26.95
N ALA A 13 21.97 -39.68 27.82
CA ALA A 13 23.40 -39.35 27.54
C ALA A 13 24.02 -40.27 26.48
N VAL A 14 23.57 -41.54 26.36
CA VAL A 14 24.09 -42.49 25.39
C VAL A 14 23.56 -42.25 23.98
N VAL A 15 22.36 -41.68 23.84
CA VAL A 15 21.79 -41.32 22.52
C VAL A 15 22.46 -40.10 21.89
N MET A 16 23.09 -39.24 22.67
CA MET A 16 23.83 -38.04 22.14
C MET A 16 25.26 -38.35 21.68
N VAL A 17 25.83 -39.51 21.96
CA VAL A 17 27.22 -39.85 21.58
C VAL A 17 27.31 -40.65 20.28
N VAL A 18 26.22 -41.18 19.74
CA VAL A 18 26.24 -41.99 18.51
C VAL A 18 26.07 -41.19 17.23
N GLY A 19 25.84 -39.86 17.33
CA GLY A 19 25.58 -38.97 16.18
C GLY A 19 26.85 -38.35 15.53
N PHE A 20 28.07 -38.59 16.01
CA PHE A 20 29.28 -37.91 15.52
C PHE A 20 30.35 -38.79 14.85
N ALA A 21 30.05 -39.98 14.43
CA ALA A 21 31.04 -40.87 13.80
C ALA A 21 30.59 -41.41 12.44
N ALA A 22 30.40 -40.53 11.44
CA ALA A 22 30.34 -40.98 10.05
C ALA A 22 30.78 -39.84 9.10
N CYS A 23 32.05 -39.52 9.11
CA CYS A 23 32.74 -38.85 8.00
C CYS A 23 34.23 -39.18 8.06
N SER A 24 34.62 -40.29 7.47
CA SER A 24 36.01 -40.50 7.07
C SER A 24 36.07 -41.31 5.77
N SER A 25 36.60 -40.60 4.76
CA SER A 25 37.36 -41.07 3.60
C SER A 25 36.78 -42.09 2.63
N LYS A 26 36.50 -41.60 1.40
CA LYS A 26 37.05 -42.27 0.18
C LYS A 26 37.35 -41.19 -0.87
N LYS A 27 38.61 -41.13 -1.33
CA LYS A 27 39.08 -40.45 -2.52
C LYS A 27 38.54 -41.18 -3.76
N GLY A 28 38.08 -40.45 -4.77
CA GLY A 28 37.75 -40.96 -6.08
C GLY A 28 37.08 -39.90 -6.96
N ASP A 29 37.88 -39.23 -7.72
CA ASP A 29 37.74 -38.77 -9.11
C ASP A 29 36.53 -37.97 -9.59
N GLY A 30 36.86 -36.81 -10.17
CA GLY A 30 36.22 -36.19 -11.35
C GLY A 30 34.70 -35.98 -11.35
N GLY A 31 34.20 -34.99 -10.59
CA GLY A 31 32.81 -34.54 -10.78
C GLY A 31 32.72 -33.06 -10.47
N THR A 32 32.37 -32.27 -11.47
CA THR A 32 32.01 -30.86 -11.38
C THR A 32 31.27 -30.58 -10.09
N THR A 33 31.92 -29.88 -9.19
CA THR A 33 31.26 -29.26 -8.02
C THR A 33 30.16 -28.31 -8.54
N LYS A 34 28.91 -28.80 -8.55
CA LYS A 34 27.77 -27.92 -8.44
C LYS A 34 28.04 -27.09 -7.19
N ALA A 35 28.28 -25.79 -7.38
CA ALA A 35 28.26 -24.85 -6.29
C ALA A 35 26.97 -25.11 -5.50
N ALA A 36 27.10 -25.42 -4.22
CA ALA A 36 25.95 -25.46 -3.34
C ALA A 36 25.25 -24.11 -3.50
N SER A 37 24.05 -24.11 -4.08
CA SER A 37 23.20 -22.93 -4.05
C SER A 37 23.02 -22.64 -2.56
N SER A 38 23.62 -21.57 -2.08
CA SER A 38 23.26 -21.01 -0.77
C SER A 38 21.74 -20.92 -0.80
N ALA A 39 21.06 -21.63 0.09
CA ALA A 39 19.62 -21.56 0.21
C ALA A 39 19.29 -20.06 0.33
N LYS A 40 18.63 -19.51 -0.69
CA LYS A 40 18.15 -18.13 -0.64
C LYS A 40 17.23 -18.09 0.56
N GLY A 41 17.52 -17.23 1.55
CA GLY A 41 16.66 -17.10 2.72
C GLY A 41 15.25 -16.67 2.30
N GLU A 42 14.27 -16.92 3.17
CA GLU A 42 12.89 -16.56 2.92
C GLU A 42 12.73 -15.02 2.80
N ILE A 43 11.99 -14.58 1.79
CA ILE A 43 11.57 -13.18 1.61
C ILE A 43 10.20 -13.02 2.28
N SER A 44 10.01 -11.97 3.07
CA SER A 44 8.73 -11.64 3.67
C SER A 44 8.15 -10.38 3.03
N VAL A 45 6.95 -10.51 2.48
CA VAL A 45 6.24 -9.42 1.79
C VAL A 45 5.04 -9.00 2.62
N PHE A 46 4.96 -7.72 2.96
CA PHE A 46 3.92 -7.16 3.82
C PHE A 46 3.08 -6.18 3.04
N TYR A 47 1.78 -6.40 3.04
CA TYR A 47 0.81 -5.53 2.38
C TYR A 47 -0.03 -4.80 3.44
N TYR A 48 -0.40 -3.55 3.15
CA TYR A 48 -1.28 -2.81 4.04
C TYR A 48 -2.66 -3.45 4.13
N THR A 49 -3.16 -3.99 3.01
CA THR A 49 -4.32 -4.87 2.95
C THR A 49 -4.31 -5.69 1.66
N PHE A 50 -4.91 -6.89 1.69
CA PHE A 50 -5.14 -7.71 0.49
C PHE A 50 -6.40 -7.31 -0.28
N SER A 51 -7.32 -6.60 0.37
CA SER A 51 -8.63 -6.27 -0.20
C SER A 51 -8.61 -5.12 -1.21
N ASP A 52 -7.55 -4.32 -1.26
CA ASP A 52 -7.40 -3.25 -2.24
C ASP A 52 -7.23 -3.83 -3.66
N ALA A 53 -8.05 -3.38 -4.61
CA ALA A 53 -8.07 -3.91 -5.98
C ALA A 53 -6.73 -3.74 -6.70
N TYR A 54 -6.09 -2.56 -6.59
CA TYR A 54 -4.79 -2.30 -7.19
C TYR A 54 -3.68 -3.13 -6.54
N ILE A 55 -3.63 -3.15 -5.21
CA ILE A 55 -2.63 -3.94 -4.47
C ILE A 55 -2.77 -5.44 -4.74
N SER A 56 -4.00 -5.93 -4.95
CA SER A 56 -4.25 -7.32 -5.37
C SER A 56 -3.53 -7.66 -6.70
N THR A 57 -3.53 -6.73 -7.67
CA THR A 57 -2.83 -6.93 -8.94
C THR A 57 -1.30 -6.89 -8.77
N VAL A 58 -0.79 -5.97 -7.94
CA VAL A 58 0.63 -5.87 -7.59
C VAL A 58 1.10 -7.15 -6.90
N ARG A 59 0.33 -7.65 -5.91
CA ARG A 59 0.62 -8.90 -5.21
C ARG A 59 0.70 -10.07 -6.17
N SER A 60 -0.30 -10.27 -7.02
CA SER A 60 -0.32 -11.35 -8.01
C SER A 60 0.89 -11.31 -8.94
N SER A 61 1.33 -10.13 -9.33
CA SER A 61 2.51 -9.95 -10.19
C SER A 61 3.81 -10.23 -9.43
N MET A 62 3.92 -9.78 -8.18
CA MET A 62 5.08 -10.02 -7.31
C MET A 62 5.23 -11.50 -7.00
N ASP A 63 4.13 -12.17 -6.64
CA ASP A 63 4.07 -13.62 -6.42
C ASP A 63 4.62 -14.40 -7.62
N LYS A 64 4.15 -14.02 -8.82
CA LYS A 64 4.64 -14.63 -10.05
C LYS A 64 6.15 -14.45 -10.22
N ILE A 65 6.66 -13.24 -10.03
CA ILE A 65 8.09 -12.93 -10.19
C ILE A 65 8.93 -13.69 -9.17
N LEU A 66 8.53 -13.71 -7.90
CA LEU A 66 9.24 -14.40 -6.84
C LEU A 66 9.25 -15.91 -7.07
N LYS A 67 8.11 -16.49 -7.45
CA LYS A 67 7.97 -17.90 -7.78
C LYS A 67 8.80 -18.31 -8.99
N ASP A 68 8.72 -17.55 -10.09
CA ASP A 68 9.49 -17.81 -11.31
C ASP A 68 11.00 -17.66 -11.06
N GLY A 69 11.39 -16.75 -10.14
CA GLY A 69 12.77 -16.59 -9.68
C GLY A 69 13.28 -17.66 -8.73
N GLY A 70 12.42 -18.62 -8.34
CA GLY A 70 12.76 -19.71 -7.41
C GLY A 70 13.06 -19.22 -6.00
N TYR A 71 12.42 -18.10 -5.57
CA TYR A 71 12.53 -17.59 -4.20
C TYR A 71 11.49 -18.28 -3.30
N THR A 72 11.90 -18.55 -2.05
CA THR A 72 10.95 -18.85 -0.97
C THR A 72 10.46 -17.55 -0.39
N TYR A 73 9.15 -17.36 -0.29
CA TYR A 73 8.56 -16.14 0.23
C TYR A 73 7.25 -16.42 0.97
N ASN A 74 6.87 -15.48 1.82
CA ASN A 74 5.57 -15.43 2.49
C ASN A 74 4.97 -14.04 2.40
N ASP A 75 3.67 -13.98 2.13
CA ASP A 75 2.85 -12.79 2.13
C ASP A 75 2.14 -12.61 3.46
N TYR A 76 2.05 -11.38 3.91
CA TYR A 76 1.40 -10.98 5.15
C TYR A 76 0.38 -9.87 4.86
N ASP A 77 -0.86 -10.09 5.29
CA ASP A 77 -1.94 -9.11 5.25
C ASP A 77 -2.02 -8.38 6.60
N ALA A 78 -1.80 -7.08 6.60
CA ALA A 78 -1.97 -6.27 7.80
C ALA A 78 -3.45 -5.90 8.05
N ASN A 79 -4.31 -6.12 7.05
CA ASN A 79 -5.74 -5.78 7.10
C ASN A 79 -5.99 -4.34 7.60
N GLY A 80 -5.20 -3.39 7.11
CA GLY A 80 -5.29 -1.98 7.46
C GLY A 80 -4.80 -1.62 8.87
N ASN A 81 -4.15 -2.54 9.59
CA ASN A 81 -3.74 -2.33 10.97
C ASN A 81 -2.21 -2.29 11.11
N GLN A 82 -1.66 -1.12 11.48
CA GLN A 82 -0.21 -0.94 11.62
C GLN A 82 0.39 -1.77 12.75
N THR A 83 -0.33 -1.98 13.85
CA THR A 83 0.14 -2.83 14.95
C THR A 83 0.31 -4.26 14.47
N THR A 84 -0.69 -4.80 13.75
CA THR A 84 -0.63 -6.13 13.13
C THR A 84 0.57 -6.24 12.19
N GLN A 85 0.82 -5.24 11.34
CA GLN A 85 1.98 -5.24 10.45
C GLN A 85 3.30 -5.28 11.21
N THR A 86 3.40 -4.49 12.28
CA THR A 86 4.62 -4.47 13.12
C THR A 86 4.89 -5.83 13.77
N GLU A 87 3.85 -6.50 14.30
CA GLU A 87 3.95 -7.83 14.88
C GLU A 87 4.34 -8.90 13.84
N GLN A 88 3.79 -8.79 12.63
CA GLN A 88 4.16 -9.64 11.50
C GLN A 88 5.62 -9.47 11.12
N VAL A 89 6.14 -8.24 11.05
CA VAL A 89 7.54 -7.93 10.77
C VAL A 89 8.45 -8.53 11.85
N GLN A 90 8.12 -8.34 13.12
CA GLN A 90 8.87 -8.91 14.25
C GLN A 90 8.93 -10.44 14.15
N THR A 91 7.79 -11.07 13.85
CA THR A 91 7.68 -12.52 13.68
C THR A 91 8.52 -13.04 12.51
N ALA A 92 8.47 -12.37 11.37
CA ALA A 92 9.26 -12.73 10.18
C ALA A 92 10.76 -12.61 10.45
N LEU A 93 11.19 -11.53 11.10
CA LEU A 93 12.59 -11.34 11.50
C LEU A 93 13.05 -12.38 12.52
N ALA A 94 12.20 -12.78 13.46
CA ALA A 94 12.49 -13.84 14.43
C ALA A 94 12.63 -15.22 13.76
N LYS A 95 11.89 -15.47 12.67
CA LYS A 95 12.00 -16.67 11.84
C LYS A 95 13.21 -16.69 10.91
N GLY A 96 13.94 -15.56 10.81
CA GLY A 96 15.13 -15.47 9.97
C GLY A 96 14.84 -15.01 8.53
N SER A 97 13.83 -14.16 8.33
CA SER A 97 13.61 -13.51 7.04
C SER A 97 14.89 -12.86 6.52
N SER A 98 15.20 -13.07 5.24
CA SER A 98 16.40 -12.55 4.58
C SER A 98 16.20 -11.19 3.91
N MET A 99 14.96 -10.80 3.70
CA MET A 99 14.54 -9.53 3.09
C MET A 99 13.11 -9.20 3.49
N LEU A 100 12.83 -7.92 3.73
CA LEU A 100 11.49 -7.41 3.92
C LEU A 100 11.10 -6.58 2.70
N ILE A 101 9.93 -6.82 2.13
CA ILE A 101 9.29 -6.00 1.09
C ILE A 101 7.99 -5.47 1.70
N VAL A 102 7.86 -4.16 1.86
CA VAL A 102 6.84 -3.57 2.74
C VAL A 102 6.02 -2.49 2.04
N ASN A 103 4.73 -2.71 1.97
CA ASN A 103 3.72 -1.70 1.71
C ASN A 103 3.16 -1.24 3.07
N VAL A 104 3.68 -0.14 3.59
CA VAL A 104 3.41 0.30 4.96
C VAL A 104 1.95 0.72 5.15
N VAL A 105 1.36 0.41 6.31
CA VAL A 105 -0.05 0.74 6.59
C VAL A 105 -0.22 2.23 6.91
N ASP A 106 0.49 2.71 7.91
CA ASP A 106 0.39 4.11 8.34
C ASP A 106 1.48 4.94 7.68
N THR A 107 1.06 5.85 6.82
CA THR A 107 1.90 6.83 6.13
C THR A 107 1.59 8.27 6.55
N GLY A 108 0.74 8.45 7.56
CA GLY A 108 0.43 9.75 8.13
C GLY A 108 1.58 10.36 8.94
N SER A 109 2.53 9.51 9.35
CA SER A 109 3.79 9.92 9.99
C SER A 109 4.94 9.01 9.58
N ASN A 110 6.17 9.38 9.94
CA ASN A 110 7.36 8.59 9.68
C ASN A 110 7.55 7.42 10.66
N ASP A 111 6.76 7.35 11.73
CA ASP A 111 7.01 6.46 12.86
C ASP A 111 6.91 4.99 12.49
N ALA A 112 5.93 4.62 11.69
CA ALA A 112 5.70 3.24 11.28
C ALA A 112 6.88 2.71 10.43
N ALA A 113 7.26 3.45 9.39
CA ALA A 113 8.37 3.08 8.52
C ALA A 113 9.70 3.07 9.28
N GLN A 114 9.96 4.08 10.13
CA GLN A 114 11.16 4.13 10.94
C GLN A 114 11.26 2.96 11.93
N ASN A 115 10.15 2.55 12.53
CA ASN A 115 10.12 1.39 13.41
C ASN A 115 10.47 0.10 12.66
N ILE A 116 9.91 -0.11 11.46
CA ILE A 116 10.24 -1.26 10.61
C ILE A 116 11.74 -1.26 10.25
N ILE A 117 12.30 -0.11 9.88
CA ILE A 117 13.73 0.03 9.60
C ILE A 117 14.57 -0.32 10.83
N ASN A 118 14.21 0.17 12.02
CA ASN A 118 14.95 -0.10 13.25
C ASN A 118 14.97 -1.62 13.58
N LEU A 119 13.84 -2.30 13.42
CA LEU A 119 13.72 -3.75 13.59
C LEU A 119 14.59 -4.52 12.59
N ALA A 120 14.55 -4.15 11.32
CA ALA A 120 15.32 -4.78 10.25
C ALA A 120 16.83 -4.52 10.41
N LYS A 121 17.22 -3.29 10.73
CA LYS A 121 18.60 -2.87 10.96
C LYS A 121 19.24 -3.65 12.11
N ALA A 122 18.50 -3.88 13.21
CA ALA A 122 18.96 -4.68 14.34
C ALA A 122 19.28 -6.15 13.96
N LYS A 123 18.70 -6.65 12.87
CA LYS A 123 18.92 -8.00 12.32
C LYS A 123 19.78 -7.99 11.05
N ASN A 124 20.25 -6.81 10.61
CA ASN A 124 21.01 -6.62 9.37
C ASN A 124 20.26 -7.10 8.10
N VAL A 125 18.91 -7.02 8.10
CA VAL A 125 18.02 -7.46 7.02
C VAL A 125 17.67 -6.28 6.12
N PRO A 126 17.81 -6.39 4.78
CA PRO A 126 17.45 -5.33 3.86
C PRO A 126 15.93 -5.11 3.79
N VAL A 127 15.53 -3.87 3.51
CA VAL A 127 14.14 -3.44 3.40
C VAL A 127 13.90 -2.78 2.05
N ILE A 128 12.84 -3.18 1.38
CA ILE A 128 12.29 -2.49 0.21
C ILE A 128 10.90 -2.00 0.59
N PHE A 129 10.72 -0.69 0.72
CA PHE A 129 9.37 -0.14 0.76
C PHE A 129 8.82 0.00 -0.65
N PHE A 130 7.53 -0.18 -0.83
CA PHE A 130 6.92 -0.05 -2.14
C PHE A 130 5.55 0.60 -2.11
N ASN A 131 5.15 1.20 -3.23
CA ASN A 131 3.87 1.83 -3.54
C ASN A 131 3.58 3.08 -2.67
N ARG A 132 3.38 2.95 -1.38
CA ARG A 132 3.11 4.07 -0.46
C ARG A 132 4.42 4.75 -0.07
N SER A 133 4.52 6.04 -0.35
CA SER A 133 5.75 6.82 -0.15
C SER A 133 6.18 6.86 1.31
N VAL A 134 7.47 6.73 1.50
CA VAL A 134 8.17 6.89 2.79
C VAL A 134 9.14 8.06 2.64
N ASP A 135 9.24 8.89 3.67
CA ASP A 135 10.12 10.05 3.68
C ASP A 135 11.57 9.64 3.37
N GLN A 136 12.24 10.43 2.53
CA GLN A 136 13.60 10.17 2.09
C GLN A 136 14.58 10.06 3.27
N SER A 137 14.41 10.88 4.30
CA SER A 137 15.25 10.86 5.50
C SER A 137 15.14 9.53 6.27
N VAL A 138 13.96 8.90 6.25
CA VAL A 138 13.72 7.58 6.85
C VAL A 138 14.42 6.50 6.04
N ILE A 139 14.30 6.53 4.71
CA ILE A 139 15.00 5.59 3.81
C ILE A 139 16.52 5.67 4.01
N GLU A 140 17.07 6.88 4.04
CA GLU A 140 18.52 7.12 4.20
C GLU A 140 19.07 6.75 5.59
N SER A 141 18.19 6.56 6.58
CA SER A 141 18.59 6.13 7.93
C SER A 141 19.19 4.71 7.99
N TYR A 142 19.04 3.94 6.88
CA TYR A 142 19.56 2.59 6.77
C TYR A 142 20.11 2.30 5.36
N GLU A 143 21.40 2.01 5.24
CA GLU A 143 22.09 1.76 3.96
C GLU A 143 21.50 0.59 3.11
N LYS A 144 20.76 -0.33 3.76
CA LYS A 144 20.09 -1.46 3.09
C LYS A 144 18.58 -1.23 2.94
N CYS A 145 18.17 0.02 2.89
CA CYS A 145 16.78 0.39 2.64
C CYS A 145 16.66 1.14 1.32
N VAL A 146 15.60 0.81 0.56
CA VAL A 146 15.23 1.53 -0.67
C VAL A 146 13.72 1.66 -0.76
N PHE A 147 13.26 2.62 -1.54
CA PHE A 147 11.85 2.78 -1.92
C PHE A 147 11.66 2.52 -3.42
N VAL A 148 10.60 1.81 -3.77
CA VAL A 148 10.17 1.56 -5.15
C VAL A 148 8.72 1.99 -5.30
N GLY A 149 8.49 3.05 -6.04
CA GLY A 149 7.16 3.62 -6.26
C GLY A 149 7.14 4.56 -7.45
N THR A 150 5.99 5.21 -7.64
CA THR A 150 5.81 6.27 -8.64
C THR A 150 6.14 7.62 -8.02
N ASP A 151 6.36 8.60 -8.88
CA ASP A 151 6.28 10.00 -8.48
C ASP A 151 4.81 10.32 -8.15
N TYR A 152 4.53 10.57 -6.88
CA TYR A 152 3.16 10.81 -6.41
C TYR A 152 2.57 12.10 -6.95
N GLU A 153 3.39 13.13 -7.19
CA GLU A 153 2.93 14.39 -7.76
C GLU A 153 2.54 14.21 -9.23
N GLN A 154 3.34 13.47 -10.00
CA GLN A 154 3.05 13.19 -11.40
C GLN A 154 1.67 12.54 -11.56
N ALA A 155 1.30 11.59 -10.70
CA ALA A 155 -0.02 10.95 -10.76
C ALA A 155 -1.16 11.96 -10.52
N GLY A 156 -0.98 12.89 -9.58
CA GLY A 156 -1.93 13.98 -9.32
C GLY A 156 -2.06 14.93 -10.51
N HIS A 157 -0.94 15.35 -11.09
CA HIS A 157 -0.91 16.20 -12.27
C HIS A 157 -1.58 15.56 -13.49
N MET A 158 -1.28 14.29 -13.75
CA MET A 158 -1.92 13.56 -14.86
C MET A 158 -3.43 13.46 -14.66
N GLN A 159 -3.90 13.15 -13.46
CA GLN A 159 -5.33 13.09 -13.14
C GLN A 159 -6.00 14.44 -13.42
N GLY A 160 -5.42 15.54 -12.92
CA GLY A 160 -5.97 16.87 -13.13
C GLY A 160 -6.03 17.28 -14.61
N GLN A 161 -4.96 17.00 -15.36
CA GLN A 161 -4.91 17.23 -16.81
C GLN A 161 -6.02 16.48 -17.54
N MET A 162 -6.17 15.17 -17.26
CA MET A 162 -7.19 14.32 -17.88
C MET A 162 -8.61 14.81 -17.56
N ILE A 163 -8.87 15.19 -16.30
CA ILE A 163 -10.16 15.74 -15.87
C ILE A 163 -10.45 17.01 -16.64
N GLY A 164 -9.52 17.97 -16.65
CA GLY A 164 -9.70 19.25 -17.34
C GLY A 164 -9.96 19.09 -18.83
N GLU A 165 -9.19 18.27 -19.53
CA GLU A 165 -9.38 17.98 -20.97
C GLU A 165 -10.75 17.33 -21.25
N TYR A 166 -11.17 16.38 -20.42
CA TYR A 166 -12.48 15.75 -20.58
C TYR A 166 -13.61 16.74 -20.36
N LEU A 167 -13.49 17.56 -19.32
CA LEU A 167 -14.50 18.60 -19.00
C LEU A 167 -14.62 19.63 -20.12
N VAL A 168 -13.51 20.17 -20.63
CA VAL A 168 -13.55 21.14 -21.75
C VAL A 168 -14.31 20.60 -22.96
N ASN A 169 -14.06 19.33 -23.29
CA ASN A 169 -14.70 18.68 -24.44
C ASN A 169 -16.19 18.32 -24.24
N ASN A 170 -16.66 18.32 -22.98
CA ASN A 170 -18.00 17.85 -22.66
C ASN A 170 -18.79 18.85 -21.76
N TYR A 171 -18.28 20.05 -21.56
CA TYR A 171 -18.72 20.98 -20.51
C TYR A 171 -20.24 21.17 -20.49
N ASP A 172 -20.84 21.53 -21.64
CA ASP A 172 -22.26 21.81 -21.75
C ASP A 172 -23.19 20.60 -21.51
N LYS A 173 -22.60 19.38 -21.52
CA LYS A 173 -23.34 18.14 -21.19
C LYS A 173 -23.20 17.77 -19.73
N LEU A 174 -22.16 18.25 -19.07
CA LEU A 174 -21.82 17.93 -17.70
C LEU A 174 -22.27 18.98 -16.71
N ASP A 175 -22.49 20.21 -17.15
CA ASP A 175 -23.20 21.26 -16.42
C ASP A 175 -24.70 20.94 -16.44
N LEU A 176 -25.10 20.04 -15.53
CA LEU A 176 -26.45 19.46 -15.54
C LEU A 176 -27.51 20.42 -15.02
N ASN A 177 -27.14 21.34 -14.16
CA ASN A 177 -28.03 22.37 -13.60
C ASN A 177 -28.03 23.66 -14.41
N GLY A 178 -27.11 23.82 -15.37
CA GLY A 178 -27.02 24.95 -16.29
C GLY A 178 -26.54 26.26 -15.63
N ASP A 179 -25.76 26.17 -14.55
CA ASP A 179 -25.28 27.35 -13.82
C ASP A 179 -23.92 27.88 -14.32
N GLY A 180 -23.33 27.20 -15.29
CA GLY A 180 -22.04 27.56 -15.90
C GLY A 180 -20.84 27.12 -15.07
N LYS A 181 -21.02 26.20 -14.14
CA LYS A 181 -19.98 25.60 -13.30
C LYS A 181 -20.07 24.09 -13.33
N ILE A 182 -19.03 23.43 -12.86
CA ILE A 182 -19.03 21.98 -12.59
C ILE A 182 -18.78 21.78 -11.11
N SER A 183 -19.77 21.26 -10.42
CA SER A 183 -19.65 20.91 -9.00
C SER A 183 -19.02 19.55 -8.82
N TYR A 184 -18.10 19.39 -7.86
CA TYR A 184 -17.41 18.15 -7.64
C TYR A 184 -17.43 17.68 -6.18
N VAL A 185 -17.32 16.38 -6.00
CA VAL A 185 -16.94 15.73 -4.74
C VAL A 185 -15.54 15.12 -4.88
N MET A 186 -14.72 15.21 -3.83
CA MET A 186 -13.38 14.63 -3.77
C MET A 186 -13.30 13.64 -2.62
N PHE A 187 -12.93 12.39 -2.94
CA PHE A 187 -12.66 11.36 -1.93
C PHE A 187 -11.16 11.18 -1.72
N LYS A 188 -10.71 11.48 -0.50
CA LYS A 188 -9.31 11.37 -0.06
C LYS A 188 -9.10 10.09 0.73
N GLY A 189 -8.05 9.33 0.38
CA GLY A 189 -7.82 8.01 0.95
C GLY A 189 -7.30 8.02 2.39
N GLN A 190 -6.35 8.92 2.70
CA GLN A 190 -5.71 8.99 4.03
C GLN A 190 -5.12 10.35 4.27
N GLU A 191 -5.24 10.87 5.51
CA GLU A 191 -4.52 12.07 5.91
C GLU A 191 -3.02 11.81 6.05
N GLY A 192 -2.19 12.80 5.73
CA GLY A 192 -0.73 12.71 5.82
C GLY A 192 -0.06 11.88 4.71
N ASN A 193 -0.81 11.06 3.97
CA ASN A 193 -0.28 10.26 2.88
C ASN A 193 0.05 11.13 1.65
N MET A 194 1.26 11.03 1.11
CA MET A 194 1.75 11.91 0.03
C MET A 194 0.98 11.72 -1.28
N GLU A 195 0.64 10.48 -1.64
CA GLU A 195 -0.17 10.16 -2.81
C GLU A 195 -1.58 10.77 -2.70
N ALA A 196 -2.20 10.68 -1.50
CA ALA A 196 -3.50 11.27 -1.25
C ALA A 196 -3.46 12.80 -1.30
N ILE A 197 -2.43 13.42 -0.73
CA ILE A 197 -2.23 14.87 -0.76
C ILE A 197 -2.09 15.34 -2.21
N ALA A 198 -1.22 14.71 -3.00
CA ALA A 198 -0.94 15.13 -4.37
C ALA A 198 -2.16 14.95 -5.29
N ARG A 199 -2.84 13.79 -5.25
CA ARG A 199 -4.04 13.54 -6.06
C ARG A 199 -5.20 14.46 -5.68
N THR A 200 -5.39 14.74 -4.39
CA THR A 200 -6.41 15.66 -3.92
C THR A 200 -6.14 17.09 -4.39
N LYS A 201 -4.89 17.54 -4.33
CA LYS A 201 -4.47 18.89 -4.71
C LYS A 201 -4.44 19.05 -6.22
N TYR A 202 -3.58 18.31 -6.90
CA TYR A 202 -3.30 18.53 -8.32
C TYR A 202 -4.44 18.05 -9.22
N GLY A 203 -5.24 17.07 -8.76
CA GLY A 203 -6.44 16.63 -9.47
C GLY A 203 -7.43 17.78 -9.71
N VAL A 204 -7.52 18.74 -8.80
CA VAL A 204 -8.38 19.93 -8.93
C VAL A 204 -7.62 21.12 -9.53
N GLU A 205 -6.41 21.42 -9.02
CA GLU A 205 -5.65 22.59 -9.47
C GLU A 205 -5.32 22.55 -10.96
N ASP A 206 -4.90 21.39 -11.47
CA ASP A 206 -4.53 21.29 -12.89
C ASP A 206 -5.76 21.16 -13.81
N ALA A 207 -6.86 20.57 -13.32
CA ALA A 207 -8.14 20.64 -14.03
C ALA A 207 -8.59 22.10 -14.19
N ASN A 208 -8.50 22.92 -13.14
CA ASN A 208 -8.85 24.33 -13.18
C ASN A 208 -7.95 25.11 -14.16
N LYS A 209 -6.64 24.85 -14.20
CA LYS A 209 -5.73 25.46 -15.19
C LYS A 209 -6.13 25.17 -16.64
N VAL A 210 -6.65 23.97 -16.91
CA VAL A 210 -7.16 23.59 -18.24
C VAL A 210 -8.48 24.30 -18.54
N LEU A 211 -9.40 24.34 -17.57
CA LEU A 211 -10.68 25.04 -17.70
C LEU A 211 -10.49 26.55 -17.91
N GLU A 212 -9.61 27.19 -17.14
CA GLU A 212 -9.27 28.62 -17.28
C GLU A 212 -8.78 28.96 -18.70
N LYS A 213 -7.85 28.14 -19.25
CA LYS A 213 -7.35 28.31 -20.63
C LYS A 213 -8.46 28.20 -21.68
N ALA A 214 -9.52 27.44 -21.39
CA ALA A 214 -10.68 27.28 -22.26
C ALA A 214 -11.79 28.32 -21.99
N GLY A 215 -11.57 29.29 -21.08
CA GLY A 215 -12.56 30.31 -20.71
C GLY A 215 -13.76 29.75 -19.92
N LYS A 216 -13.58 28.62 -19.25
CA LYS A 216 -14.57 28.00 -18.38
C LYS A 216 -14.32 28.33 -16.91
N SER A 217 -15.36 28.22 -16.08
CA SER A 217 -15.28 28.42 -14.64
C SER A 217 -14.44 27.33 -13.96
N ASP A 218 -13.82 27.66 -12.82
CA ASP A 218 -13.18 26.69 -11.94
C ASP A 218 -14.18 25.66 -11.39
N LEU A 219 -13.68 24.50 -11.06
CA LEU A 219 -14.43 23.47 -10.32
C LEU A 219 -14.88 23.99 -8.96
N GLU A 220 -16.13 23.75 -8.59
CA GLU A 220 -16.69 24.13 -7.29
C GLU A 220 -16.96 22.90 -6.43
N PHE A 221 -16.39 22.86 -5.21
CA PHE A 221 -16.70 21.77 -4.30
C PHE A 221 -18.18 21.85 -3.87
N TYR A 222 -18.89 20.75 -3.97
CA TYR A 222 -20.36 20.68 -3.84
C TYR A 222 -20.89 21.26 -2.51
N ASP A 223 -20.12 21.18 -1.43
CA ASP A 223 -20.47 21.68 -0.09
C ASP A 223 -19.60 22.90 0.27
N ALA A 224 -20.13 24.08 0.13
CA ALA A 224 -19.44 25.33 0.46
C ALA A 224 -19.07 25.45 1.97
N ALA A 225 -19.71 24.70 2.84
CA ALA A 225 -19.40 24.66 4.27
C ALA A 225 -18.13 23.86 4.57
N ASN A 226 -17.80 22.87 3.75
CA ASN A 226 -16.58 22.06 3.89
C ASN A 226 -15.36 22.83 3.37
N LYS A 227 -14.57 23.40 4.29
CA LYS A 227 -13.40 24.22 3.95
C LYS A 227 -12.22 23.40 3.42
N ASN A 228 -12.18 22.11 3.69
CA ASN A 228 -11.13 21.22 3.20
C ASN A 228 -11.32 20.84 1.72
N LYS A 229 -12.56 20.93 1.21
CA LYS A 229 -12.95 20.56 -0.16
C LYS A 229 -12.63 19.11 -0.52
N TYR A 230 -12.69 18.21 0.46
CA TYR A 230 -12.62 16.75 0.30
C TYR A 230 -13.33 16.02 1.46
N LEU A 231 -13.62 14.77 1.23
CA LEU A 231 -14.12 13.82 2.23
C LEU A 231 -13.07 12.72 2.38
N VAL A 232 -12.51 12.58 3.58
CA VAL A 232 -11.44 11.63 3.86
C VAL A 232 -11.98 10.35 4.48
N ASP A 233 -11.45 9.20 4.07
CA ASP A 233 -11.66 7.95 4.80
C ASP A 233 -11.02 8.07 6.19
N GLN A 234 -11.84 8.09 7.24
CA GLN A 234 -11.39 8.33 8.61
C GLN A 234 -10.49 7.23 9.15
N ASP A 235 -10.65 6.01 8.61
CA ASP A 235 -9.82 4.86 8.97
C ASP A 235 -8.52 4.79 8.12
N GLY A 236 -8.39 5.64 7.11
CA GLY A 236 -7.23 5.68 6.22
C GLY A 236 -7.07 4.44 5.34
N LEU A 237 -8.14 3.70 5.12
CA LEU A 237 -8.13 2.43 4.39
C LEU A 237 -8.37 2.57 2.88
N TRP A 238 -8.68 3.78 2.40
CA TRP A 238 -8.98 4.05 0.99
C TRP A 238 -10.19 3.26 0.49
N SER A 239 -11.18 3.07 1.35
CA SER A 239 -12.23 2.07 1.20
C SER A 239 -13.40 2.51 0.34
N SER A 240 -13.93 1.56 -0.42
CA SER A 240 -15.21 1.68 -1.12
C SER A 240 -16.36 2.03 -0.16
N ALA A 241 -16.37 1.43 1.04
CA ALA A 241 -17.42 1.66 2.03
C ALA A 241 -17.49 3.12 2.50
N ALA A 242 -16.33 3.76 2.77
CA ALA A 242 -16.30 5.17 3.15
C ALA A 242 -16.85 6.06 2.02
N ALA A 243 -16.43 5.84 0.78
CA ALA A 243 -16.90 6.60 -0.36
C ALA A 243 -18.40 6.40 -0.63
N THR A 244 -18.91 5.16 -0.51
CA THR A 244 -20.35 4.85 -0.65
C THR A 244 -21.17 5.60 0.41
N ASN A 245 -20.74 5.58 1.68
CA ASN A 245 -21.45 6.27 2.74
C ASN A 245 -21.48 7.78 2.55
N TYR A 246 -20.35 8.38 2.18
CA TYR A 246 -20.27 9.82 1.90
C TYR A 246 -21.11 10.20 0.68
N MET A 247 -20.99 9.44 -0.41
CA MET A 247 -21.74 9.74 -1.64
C MET A 247 -23.25 9.59 -1.42
N SER A 248 -23.72 8.53 -0.74
CA SER A 248 -25.12 8.36 -0.40
C SER A 248 -25.67 9.51 0.44
N THR A 249 -24.87 9.99 1.40
CA THR A 249 -25.24 11.15 2.23
C THR A 249 -25.33 12.43 1.38
N ALA A 250 -24.39 12.63 0.49
CA ALA A 250 -24.37 13.81 -0.38
C ALA A 250 -25.54 13.78 -1.38
N LEU A 251 -25.83 12.66 -2.03
CA LEU A 251 -26.93 12.49 -2.99
C LEU A 251 -28.31 12.70 -2.36
N ALA A 252 -28.46 12.49 -1.06
CA ALA A 252 -29.71 12.78 -0.36
C ALA A 252 -30.03 14.30 -0.29
N GLN A 253 -29.05 15.16 -0.46
CA GLN A 253 -29.16 16.63 -0.34
C GLN A 253 -28.92 17.35 -1.67
N TYR A 254 -28.05 16.82 -2.53
CA TYR A 254 -27.60 17.44 -3.78
C TYR A 254 -28.21 16.70 -4.96
N THR A 255 -29.32 17.23 -5.49
CA THR A 255 -30.14 16.59 -6.52
C THR A 255 -30.53 17.58 -7.60
N GLU A 256 -30.89 17.09 -8.78
CA GLU A 256 -31.41 17.88 -9.88
C GLU A 256 -32.63 18.72 -9.47
N SER A 257 -33.52 18.15 -8.67
CA SER A 257 -34.74 18.85 -8.18
C SER A 257 -34.39 20.06 -7.32
N ASN A 258 -33.26 20.05 -6.62
CA ASN A 258 -32.77 21.17 -5.82
C ASN A 258 -31.94 22.17 -6.63
N LYS A 259 -31.66 21.87 -7.92
CA LYS A 259 -30.73 22.60 -8.77
C LYS A 259 -29.33 22.75 -8.14
N ASN A 260 -28.93 21.75 -7.38
CA ASN A 260 -27.68 21.70 -6.66
C ASN A 260 -27.16 20.26 -6.77
N MET A 261 -26.43 19.98 -7.84
CA MET A 261 -25.99 18.65 -8.20
C MET A 261 -24.51 18.43 -7.87
N ILE A 262 -24.11 17.17 -7.78
CA ILE A 262 -22.71 16.74 -7.89
C ILE A 262 -22.53 16.21 -9.30
N GLU A 263 -21.73 16.88 -10.10
CA GLU A 263 -21.55 16.65 -11.52
C GLU A 263 -20.26 15.91 -11.85
N LEU A 264 -19.32 15.92 -10.90
CA LEU A 264 -18.03 15.26 -11.02
C LEU A 264 -17.64 14.56 -9.71
N VAL A 265 -17.22 13.31 -9.82
CA VAL A 265 -16.62 12.56 -8.73
C VAL A 265 -15.12 12.42 -9.00
N ILE A 266 -14.31 12.88 -8.06
CA ILE A 266 -12.85 12.69 -8.06
C ILE A 266 -12.49 11.78 -6.88
N ALA A 267 -11.74 10.72 -7.12
CA ALA A 267 -11.33 9.77 -6.09
C ALA A 267 -9.81 9.54 -6.13
N ASN A 268 -9.23 9.32 -4.97
CA ASN A 268 -7.80 9.07 -4.86
C ASN A 268 -7.38 7.67 -5.34
N ASN A 269 -8.29 6.68 -5.34
CA ASN A 269 -8.05 5.33 -5.83
C ASN A 269 -9.29 4.69 -6.45
N ASP A 270 -9.12 3.48 -6.98
CA ASP A 270 -10.17 2.70 -7.66
C ASP A 270 -11.29 2.29 -6.70
N GLU A 271 -10.95 1.84 -5.49
CA GLU A 271 -11.93 1.39 -4.50
C GLU A 271 -12.92 2.50 -4.09
N MET A 272 -12.41 3.71 -3.86
CA MET A 272 -13.27 4.85 -3.54
C MET A 272 -14.11 5.27 -4.74
N ALA A 273 -13.58 5.20 -5.96
CA ALA A 273 -14.36 5.46 -7.18
C ALA A 273 -15.50 4.44 -7.35
N LEU A 274 -15.22 3.16 -7.16
CA LEU A 274 -16.22 2.08 -7.18
C LEU A 274 -17.29 2.26 -6.09
N GLY A 275 -16.87 2.72 -4.89
CA GLY A 275 -17.80 3.05 -3.82
C GLY A 275 -18.77 4.17 -4.18
N ALA A 276 -18.28 5.22 -4.82
CA ALA A 276 -19.12 6.31 -5.31
C ALA A 276 -20.11 5.82 -6.39
N VAL A 277 -19.64 5.02 -7.35
CA VAL A 277 -20.50 4.41 -8.39
C VAL A 277 -21.59 3.53 -7.76
N SER A 278 -21.26 2.77 -6.72
CA SER A 278 -22.24 1.91 -6.02
C SER A 278 -23.35 2.71 -5.35
N ALA A 279 -23.06 3.94 -4.91
CA ALA A 279 -24.07 4.82 -4.32
C ALA A 279 -25.03 5.46 -5.37
N LEU A 280 -24.65 5.42 -6.66
CA LEU A 280 -25.47 5.94 -7.78
C LEU A 280 -26.43 4.89 -8.35
N GLN A 281 -26.30 3.63 -7.95
CA GLN A 281 -27.14 2.50 -8.40
C GLN A 281 -28.30 2.26 -7.43
#